data_93751e567aa0781bb2a5a16dc9a9214e
#
_entry.id   93751e567aa0781bb2a5a16dc9a9214e
#
_cell.length_a   1.000
_cell.length_b   1.000
_cell.length_c   1.000
_cell.angle_alpha   90.00
_cell.angle_beta   90.00
_cell.angle_gamma   90.00
#
_symmetry.space_group_name_H-M   'P 1'
#
loop_
_entity.id
_entity.type
_entity.pdbx_description
1 polymer ?
#
loop_
_entity_poly.entity_id
_entity_poly.type
_entity_poly.pdbx_seq_one_letter_code
_entity_poly.pdbx_strand_id
1 'polypeptide(L)'
;MKKIGWYVAFLIVLLAGDRTAGYLLQQQVAQSQFRYSRMYHGTAGADILLLGNSRGLTFYQPYIEEKTGLKTFNLSYNGLPMDVAKVLVQDYLERYPAPKRMLIDITGCDRTNDELMAGFLSYSGQSFRLDTLIHNKLEKVWWGGKVSALFRYNNEIFQRALSHRNQTDAGWLLDRVISPKLAAEVAQHQYPLEIHPYLLQQLREICAEAQTRGV
;
A
#
# COMPACT_ATOMS: atom_id res chain seq x y z
N MET A 1 33.61 12.33 34.40
CA MET A 1 33.91 12.13 32.96
C MET A 1 33.73 10.68 32.48
N LYS A 2 34.23 9.63 33.19
CA LYS A 2 34.12 8.22 32.76
C LYS A 2 32.64 7.76 32.50
N LYS A 3 31.68 8.18 33.34
CA LYS A 3 30.26 7.80 33.20
C LYS A 3 29.61 8.37 31.91
N ILE A 4 29.95 9.60 31.50
CA ILE A 4 29.42 10.21 30.28
C ILE A 4 29.88 9.45 29.04
N GLY A 5 31.15 9.00 29.04
CA GLY A 5 31.67 8.17 27.93
C GLY A 5 30.88 6.89 27.70
N TRP A 6 30.40 6.22 28.77
CA TRP A 6 29.56 5.03 28.67
C TRP A 6 28.18 5.31 28.05
N TYR A 7 27.53 6.42 28.43
CA TYR A 7 26.24 6.80 27.84
C TYR A 7 26.38 7.13 26.35
N VAL A 8 27.46 7.85 25.98
CA VAL A 8 27.71 8.15 24.56
C VAL A 8 27.98 6.87 23.77
N ALA A 9 28.84 5.97 24.27
CA ALA A 9 29.10 4.70 23.63
C ALA A 9 27.81 3.86 23.49
N PHE A 10 26.99 3.78 24.52
CA PHE A 10 25.70 3.09 24.46
C PHE A 10 24.78 3.66 23.39
N LEU A 11 24.63 4.99 23.32
CA LEU A 11 23.81 5.63 22.29
C LEU A 11 24.33 5.36 20.87
N ILE A 12 25.65 5.38 20.68
CA ILE A 12 26.27 5.03 19.37
C ILE A 12 25.93 3.60 18.96
N VAL A 13 26.08 2.63 19.89
CA VAL A 13 25.76 1.23 19.63
C VAL A 13 24.27 1.04 19.31
N LEU A 14 23.39 1.72 20.04
CA LEU A 14 21.95 1.66 19.83
C LEU A 14 21.57 2.23 18.45
N LEU A 15 22.11 3.39 18.09
CA LEU A 15 21.88 3.99 16.77
C LEU A 15 22.45 3.14 15.64
N ALA A 16 23.66 2.63 15.79
CA ALA A 16 24.26 1.75 14.79
C ALA A 16 23.44 0.46 14.62
N GLY A 17 22.98 -0.13 15.73
CA GLY A 17 22.10 -1.30 15.71
C GLY A 17 20.77 -1.04 15.00
N ASP A 18 20.11 0.09 15.33
CA ASP A 18 18.85 0.49 14.66
C ASP A 18 19.03 0.69 13.15
N ARG A 19 20.12 1.34 12.71
CA ARG A 19 20.42 1.55 11.29
C ARG A 19 20.76 0.25 10.56
N THR A 20 21.53 -0.61 11.17
CA THR A 20 21.86 -1.93 10.62
C THR A 20 20.62 -2.80 10.49
N ALA A 21 19.80 -2.88 11.55
CA ALA A 21 18.52 -3.57 11.49
C ALA A 21 17.62 -2.99 10.40
N GLY A 22 17.49 -1.66 10.32
CA GLY A 22 16.72 -0.98 9.28
C GLY A 22 17.16 -1.33 7.88
N TYR A 23 18.45 -1.37 7.61
CA TYR A 23 18.99 -1.81 6.32
C TYR A 23 18.58 -3.25 5.99
N LEU A 24 18.74 -4.17 6.93
CA LEU A 24 18.34 -5.57 6.73
C LEU A 24 16.83 -5.71 6.48
N LEU A 25 15.99 -4.98 7.23
CA LEU A 25 14.53 -4.97 7.05
C LEU A 25 14.14 -4.37 5.68
N GLN A 26 14.82 -3.34 5.23
CA GLN A 26 14.64 -2.78 3.89
C GLN A 26 14.94 -3.82 2.80
N GLN A 27 15.99 -4.60 2.94
CA GLN A 27 16.31 -5.68 1.99
C GLN A 27 15.20 -6.75 1.97
N GLN A 28 14.60 -7.07 3.12
CA GLN A 28 13.46 -8.01 3.17
C GLN A 28 12.25 -7.47 2.39
N VAL A 29 11.92 -6.18 2.55
CA VAL A 29 10.86 -5.52 1.78
C VAL A 29 11.17 -5.54 0.29
N ALA A 30 12.42 -5.23 -0.09
CA ALA A 30 12.86 -5.19 -1.48
C ALA A 30 12.72 -6.54 -2.19
N GLN A 31 12.99 -7.65 -1.49
CA GLN A 31 12.94 -9.01 -2.02
C GLN A 31 11.54 -9.64 -1.95
N SER A 32 10.58 -8.97 -1.34
CA SER A 32 9.23 -9.49 -1.17
C SER A 32 8.45 -9.54 -2.48
N GLN A 33 7.59 -10.56 -2.63
CA GLN A 33 6.61 -10.67 -3.71
C GLN A 33 5.30 -9.93 -3.42
N PHE A 34 5.24 -9.20 -2.31
CA PHE A 34 4.09 -8.35 -1.97
C PHE A 34 3.89 -7.27 -3.04
N ARG A 35 2.64 -6.95 -3.38
CA ARG A 35 2.28 -6.05 -4.47
C ARG A 35 3.04 -4.72 -4.46
N TYR A 36 3.17 -4.07 -3.31
CA TYR A 36 3.88 -2.79 -3.24
C TYR A 36 5.41 -2.97 -3.38
N SER A 37 5.98 -4.04 -2.86
CA SER A 37 7.38 -4.37 -3.12
C SER A 37 7.62 -4.58 -4.61
N ARG A 38 6.77 -5.37 -5.27
CA ARG A 38 6.83 -5.60 -6.72
C ARG A 38 6.68 -4.30 -7.52
N MET A 39 5.78 -3.41 -7.09
CA MET A 39 5.59 -2.11 -7.72
C MET A 39 6.85 -1.25 -7.65
N TYR A 40 7.48 -1.17 -6.48
CA TYR A 40 8.69 -0.34 -6.32
C TYR A 40 9.97 -0.99 -6.86
N HIS A 41 9.97 -2.29 -7.13
CA HIS A 41 11.14 -3.03 -7.64
C HIS A 41 11.04 -3.52 -9.09
N GLY A 42 10.12 -2.99 -9.87
CA GLY A 42 10.13 -3.13 -11.33
C GLY A 42 9.39 -4.33 -11.89
N THR A 43 8.54 -5.03 -11.12
CA THR A 43 7.86 -6.26 -11.57
C THR A 43 6.33 -6.15 -11.65
N ALA A 44 5.78 -4.91 -11.67
CA ALA A 44 4.34 -4.66 -11.62
C ALA A 44 3.72 -4.19 -12.95
N GLY A 45 4.49 -4.12 -14.04
CA GLY A 45 3.97 -3.67 -15.34
C GLY A 45 2.79 -4.52 -15.82
N ALA A 46 1.68 -3.85 -16.23
CA ALA A 46 0.44 -4.50 -16.63
C ALA A 46 -0.33 -3.67 -17.67
N ASP A 47 -1.22 -4.34 -18.41
CA ASP A 47 -2.14 -3.70 -19.35
C ASP A 47 -3.39 -3.15 -18.63
N ILE A 48 -3.78 -3.78 -17.52
CA ILE A 48 -4.92 -3.36 -16.70
C ILE A 48 -4.45 -3.16 -15.26
N LEU A 49 -4.63 -1.95 -14.74
CA LEU A 49 -4.37 -1.63 -13.36
C LEU A 49 -5.67 -1.70 -12.56
N LEU A 50 -5.67 -2.45 -11.46
CA LEU A 50 -6.80 -2.61 -10.56
C LEU A 50 -6.52 -1.85 -9.27
N LEU A 51 -7.48 -1.05 -8.81
CA LEU A 51 -7.34 -0.17 -7.65
C LEU A 51 -8.61 -0.19 -6.82
N GLY A 52 -8.46 -0.26 -5.51
CA GLY A 52 -9.58 -0.18 -4.58
C GLY A 52 -9.19 -0.52 -3.14
N ASN A 53 -10.20 -0.56 -2.29
CA ASN A 53 -10.04 -1.02 -0.92
C ASN A 53 -10.26 -2.55 -0.80
N SER A 54 -10.91 -3.04 0.25
CA SER A 54 -11.20 -4.45 0.45
C SER A 54 -12.03 -5.08 -0.67
N ARG A 55 -12.93 -4.31 -1.32
CA ARG A 55 -13.71 -4.78 -2.47
C ARG A 55 -12.85 -4.89 -3.73
N GLY A 56 -11.90 -3.99 -3.91
CA GLY A 56 -10.91 -4.08 -4.99
C GLY A 56 -10.03 -5.33 -4.92
N LEU A 57 -9.89 -5.94 -3.74
CA LEU A 57 -9.22 -7.23 -3.59
C LEU A 57 -10.00 -8.37 -4.25
N THR A 58 -11.30 -8.22 -4.49
CA THR A 58 -12.13 -9.23 -5.16
C THR A 58 -12.01 -9.21 -6.70
N PHE A 59 -11.30 -8.26 -7.28
CA PHE A 59 -10.95 -8.30 -8.69
C PHE A 59 -10.09 -9.53 -8.98
N TYR A 60 -10.72 -10.58 -9.50
CA TYR A 60 -10.06 -11.86 -9.73
C TYR A 60 -9.18 -11.80 -11.00
N GLN A 61 -7.91 -11.49 -10.80
CA GLN A 61 -6.93 -11.28 -11.87
C GLN A 61 -6.85 -12.43 -12.87
N PRO A 62 -6.76 -13.72 -12.46
CA PRO A 62 -6.66 -14.81 -13.42
C PRO A 62 -7.85 -14.88 -14.38
N TYR A 63 -9.08 -14.61 -13.90
CA TYR A 63 -10.27 -14.58 -14.73
C TYR A 63 -10.26 -13.42 -15.71
N ILE A 64 -9.85 -12.22 -15.25
CA ILE A 64 -9.75 -11.04 -16.11
C ILE A 64 -8.71 -11.29 -17.21
N GLU A 65 -7.56 -11.85 -16.86
CA GLU A 65 -6.49 -12.19 -17.79
C GLU A 65 -6.93 -13.24 -18.81
N GLU A 66 -7.61 -14.30 -18.35
CA GLU A 66 -8.18 -15.34 -19.22
C GLU A 66 -9.17 -14.76 -20.25
N LYS A 67 -10.08 -13.88 -19.80
CA LYS A 67 -11.12 -13.31 -20.66
C LYS A 67 -10.65 -12.20 -21.58
N THR A 68 -9.61 -11.47 -21.20
CA THR A 68 -9.15 -10.30 -21.96
C THR A 68 -7.86 -10.54 -22.73
N GLY A 69 -7.07 -11.53 -22.35
CA GLY A 69 -5.70 -11.74 -22.83
C GLY A 69 -4.73 -10.63 -22.36
N LEU A 70 -5.14 -9.79 -21.42
CA LEU A 70 -4.37 -8.64 -20.93
C LEU A 70 -3.83 -8.91 -19.53
N LYS A 71 -2.56 -8.59 -19.32
CA LYS A 71 -1.92 -8.71 -18.02
C LYS A 71 -2.50 -7.72 -17.01
N THR A 72 -2.77 -8.16 -15.80
CA THR A 72 -3.32 -7.33 -14.72
C THR A 72 -2.33 -7.11 -13.58
N PHE A 73 -2.47 -5.98 -12.90
CA PHE A 73 -1.81 -5.74 -11.61
C PHE A 73 -2.77 -5.07 -10.64
N ASN A 74 -2.87 -5.62 -9.41
CA ASN A 74 -3.82 -5.16 -8.42
C ASN A 74 -3.12 -4.39 -7.29
N LEU A 75 -3.37 -3.08 -7.19
CA LEU A 75 -2.88 -2.19 -6.13
C LEU A 75 -3.82 -2.11 -4.93
N SER A 76 -5.00 -2.76 -4.99
CA SER A 76 -5.99 -2.69 -3.92
C SER A 76 -5.44 -3.25 -2.59
N TYR A 77 -5.90 -2.69 -1.49
CA TYR A 77 -5.58 -3.18 -0.16
C TYR A 77 -6.75 -2.95 0.81
N ASN A 78 -6.85 -3.80 1.83
CA ASN A 78 -7.92 -3.67 2.82
C ASN A 78 -7.86 -2.30 3.53
N GLY A 79 -8.95 -1.54 3.43
CA GLY A 79 -9.03 -0.20 4.02
C GLY A 79 -8.19 0.86 3.31
N LEU A 80 -7.71 0.63 2.08
CA LEU A 80 -6.93 1.61 1.31
C LEU A 80 -7.76 2.87 1.01
N PRO A 81 -7.42 4.04 1.58
CA PRO A 81 -8.11 5.29 1.30
C PRO A 81 -7.59 5.89 -0.02
N MET A 82 -8.44 6.70 -0.66
CA MET A 82 -8.18 7.20 -2.01
C MET A 82 -6.98 8.16 -2.11
N ASP A 83 -6.60 8.84 -1.03
CA ASP A 83 -5.41 9.71 -1.00
C ASP A 83 -4.10 8.91 -1.07
N VAL A 84 -4.01 7.79 -0.35
CA VAL A 84 -2.88 6.85 -0.48
C VAL A 84 -2.92 6.18 -1.86
N ALA A 85 -4.10 5.74 -2.30
CA ALA A 85 -4.30 5.14 -3.61
C ALA A 85 -3.81 6.04 -4.75
N LYS A 86 -4.08 7.35 -4.68
CA LYS A 86 -3.58 8.34 -5.64
C LYS A 86 -2.06 8.34 -5.73
N VAL A 87 -1.38 8.39 -4.60
CA VAL A 87 0.09 8.36 -4.58
C VAL A 87 0.62 7.08 -5.20
N LEU A 88 0.02 5.93 -4.88
CA LEU A 88 0.43 4.65 -5.47
C LEU A 88 0.22 4.61 -6.99
N VAL A 89 -0.88 5.17 -7.49
CA VAL A 89 -1.12 5.29 -8.94
C VAL A 89 -0.10 6.20 -9.60
N GLN A 90 0.19 7.35 -9.01
CA GLN A 90 1.18 8.29 -9.53
C GLN A 90 2.57 7.65 -9.60
N ASP A 91 2.97 6.95 -8.54
CA ASP A 91 4.25 6.23 -8.51
C ASP A 91 4.27 5.08 -9.55
N TYR A 92 3.14 4.40 -9.74
CA TYR A 92 3.01 3.36 -10.77
C TYR A 92 3.19 3.96 -12.18
N LEU A 93 2.47 5.04 -12.49
CA LEU A 93 2.51 5.69 -13.81
C LEU A 93 3.86 6.35 -14.14
N GLU A 94 4.69 6.62 -13.14
CA GLU A 94 6.07 7.08 -13.38
C GLU A 94 7.05 5.94 -13.64
N ARG A 95 6.80 4.75 -13.08
CA ARG A 95 7.72 3.60 -13.14
C ARG A 95 7.44 2.65 -14.28
N TYR A 96 6.20 2.64 -14.76
CA TYR A 96 5.71 1.70 -15.77
C TYR A 96 5.05 2.43 -16.94
N PRO A 97 5.02 1.81 -18.12
CA PRO A 97 4.15 2.29 -19.19
C PRO A 97 2.70 2.41 -18.70
N ALA A 98 1.99 3.41 -19.21
CA ALA A 98 0.59 3.61 -18.88
C ALA A 98 -0.22 2.36 -19.24
N PRO A 99 -1.08 1.86 -18.32
CA PRO A 99 -1.93 0.71 -18.62
C PRO A 99 -2.98 1.10 -19.66
N LYS A 100 -3.49 0.15 -20.41
CA LYS A 100 -4.58 0.37 -21.39
C LYS A 100 -5.89 0.70 -20.71
N ARG A 101 -6.08 0.23 -19.48
CA ARG A 101 -7.30 0.41 -18.68
C ARG A 101 -6.96 0.49 -17.20
N MET A 102 -7.78 1.22 -16.46
CA MET A 102 -7.77 1.24 -15.02
C MET A 102 -9.18 0.94 -14.49
N LEU A 103 -9.30 -0.04 -13.60
CA LEU A 103 -10.54 -0.35 -12.89
C LEU A 103 -10.41 0.13 -11.45
N ILE A 104 -11.31 1.02 -11.04
CA ILE A 104 -11.25 1.65 -9.72
C ILE A 104 -12.52 1.33 -8.93
N ASP A 105 -12.34 0.74 -7.76
CA ASP A 105 -13.41 0.62 -6.77
C ASP A 105 -13.53 1.93 -5.98
N ILE A 106 -14.68 2.58 -6.10
CA ILE A 106 -14.92 3.89 -5.48
C ILE A 106 -15.11 3.84 -3.97
N THR A 107 -15.24 2.66 -3.37
CA THR A 107 -15.46 2.53 -1.92
C THR A 107 -14.26 2.98 -1.09
N GLY A 108 -13.08 3.17 -1.69
CA GLY A 108 -11.95 3.85 -1.07
C GLY A 108 -12.16 5.36 -0.81
N CYS A 109 -13.32 5.91 -1.24
CA CYS A 109 -13.70 7.30 -0.97
C CYS A 109 -14.57 7.45 0.30
N ASP A 110 -14.83 6.38 1.06
CA ASP A 110 -15.73 6.42 2.21
C ASP A 110 -15.11 7.11 3.44
N ARG A 111 -13.84 6.85 3.71
CA ARG A 111 -13.14 7.36 4.90
C ARG A 111 -11.63 7.40 4.72
N THR A 112 -10.99 8.27 5.48
CA THR A 112 -9.52 8.26 5.67
C THR A 112 -9.12 7.08 6.56
N ASN A 113 -7.85 6.66 6.43
CA ASN A 113 -7.30 5.57 7.25
C ASN A 113 -5.84 5.90 7.61
N ASP A 114 -5.70 6.68 8.69
CA ASP A 114 -4.40 7.16 9.15
C ASP A 114 -3.49 6.03 9.63
N GLU A 115 -4.07 4.96 10.20
CA GLU A 115 -3.30 3.78 10.65
C GLU A 115 -2.68 3.05 9.45
N LEU A 116 -3.47 2.82 8.40
CA LEU A 116 -2.96 2.21 7.18
C LEU A 116 -1.95 3.13 6.48
N MET A 117 -2.22 4.44 6.40
CA MET A 117 -1.29 5.42 5.85
C MET A 117 0.05 5.37 6.58
N ALA A 118 0.03 5.31 7.93
CA ALA A 118 1.23 5.14 8.74
C ALA A 118 2.00 3.86 8.39
N GLY A 119 1.28 2.78 8.05
CA GLY A 119 1.86 1.52 7.60
C GLY A 119 2.74 1.65 6.36
N PHE A 120 2.40 2.58 5.46
CA PHE A 120 3.20 2.85 4.26
C PHE A 120 4.54 3.54 4.55
N LEU A 121 4.83 3.90 5.80
CA LEU A 121 6.13 4.42 6.20
C LEU A 121 7.29 3.48 5.81
N SER A 122 7.04 2.17 5.76
CA SER A 122 8.01 1.16 5.29
C SER A 122 8.43 1.33 3.82
N TYR A 123 7.60 2.00 3.01
CA TYR A 123 7.88 2.32 1.60
C TYR A 123 8.22 3.80 1.35
N SER A 124 8.16 4.67 2.37
CA SER A 124 8.39 6.11 2.21
C SER A 124 9.79 6.46 1.66
N GLY A 125 10.77 5.61 1.86
CA GLY A 125 12.10 5.76 1.27
C GLY A 125 12.19 5.50 -0.24
N GLN A 126 11.12 4.96 -0.85
CA GLN A 126 11.06 4.60 -2.27
C GLN A 126 10.16 5.54 -3.07
N SER A 127 9.40 6.41 -2.39
CA SER A 127 8.50 7.38 -2.98
C SER A 127 8.54 8.70 -2.23
N PHE A 128 8.97 9.76 -2.92
CA PHE A 128 8.93 11.12 -2.39
C PHE A 128 7.48 11.58 -2.11
N ARG A 129 6.51 11.18 -2.98
CA ARG A 129 5.10 11.52 -2.78
C ARG A 129 4.53 10.88 -1.52
N LEU A 130 4.86 9.61 -1.31
CA LEU A 130 4.41 8.87 -0.13
C LEU A 130 5.03 9.45 1.15
N ASP A 131 6.34 9.76 1.13
CA ASP A 131 7.04 10.42 2.24
C ASP A 131 6.40 11.78 2.56
N THR A 132 6.09 12.58 1.54
CA THR A 132 5.43 13.88 1.67
C THR A 132 3.99 13.76 2.21
N LEU A 133 3.20 12.79 1.70
CA LEU A 133 1.84 12.56 2.18
C LEU A 133 1.84 12.22 3.67
N ILE A 134 2.69 11.28 4.09
CA ILE A 134 2.80 10.87 5.49
C ILE A 134 3.30 12.03 6.35
N HIS A 135 4.29 12.79 5.90
CA HIS A 135 4.77 13.97 6.61
C HIS A 135 3.64 14.99 6.85
N ASN A 136 2.88 15.31 5.81
CA ASN A 136 1.84 16.35 5.88
C ASN A 136 0.62 15.92 6.73
N LYS A 137 0.30 14.63 6.75
CA LYS A 137 -0.88 14.11 7.45
C LYS A 137 -0.55 13.56 8.84
N LEU A 138 0.63 12.97 9.00
CA LEU A 138 1.03 12.18 10.18
C LEU A 138 2.45 12.56 10.63
N GLU A 139 2.70 13.86 10.84
CA GLU A 139 4.03 14.42 11.11
C GLU A 139 4.78 13.68 12.23
N LYS A 140 4.11 13.38 13.35
CA LYS A 140 4.73 12.66 14.47
C LYS A 140 5.19 11.25 14.09
N VAL A 141 4.38 10.54 13.30
CA VAL A 141 4.70 9.20 12.79
C VAL A 141 5.88 9.27 11.83
N TRP A 142 5.87 10.25 10.94
CA TRP A 142 6.96 10.50 10.00
C TRP A 142 8.28 10.73 10.72
N TRP A 143 8.31 11.62 11.74
CA TRP A 143 9.49 11.86 12.57
C TRP A 143 9.94 10.60 13.30
N GLY A 144 9.01 9.81 13.84
CA GLY A 144 9.33 8.51 14.46
C GLY A 144 10.10 7.60 13.50
N GLY A 145 9.66 7.51 12.24
CA GLY A 145 10.33 6.73 11.20
C GLY A 145 11.66 7.31 10.70
N LYS A 146 11.90 8.62 10.85
CA LYS A 146 13.20 9.23 10.56
C LYS A 146 14.20 8.99 11.69
N VAL A 147 13.74 8.99 12.93
CA VAL A 147 14.58 8.78 14.12
C VAL A 147 14.93 7.30 14.29
N SER A 148 13.96 6.39 14.14
CA SER A 148 14.19 4.95 14.30
C SER A 148 13.75 4.16 13.07
N ALA A 149 14.66 3.36 12.55
CA ALA A 149 14.38 2.42 11.48
C ALA A 149 13.47 1.27 11.96
N LEU A 150 13.64 0.80 13.20
CA LEU A 150 12.76 -0.20 13.79
C LEU A 150 11.32 0.30 13.90
N PHE A 151 11.11 1.56 14.27
CA PHE A 151 9.79 2.18 14.26
C PHE A 151 9.17 2.19 12.85
N ARG A 152 9.97 2.56 11.82
CA ARG A 152 9.54 2.60 10.41
C ARG A 152 9.00 1.26 9.92
N TYR A 153 9.57 0.14 10.36
CA TYR A 153 9.19 -1.20 9.93
C TYR A 153 8.27 -1.94 10.91
N ASN A 154 7.79 -1.28 11.98
CA ASN A 154 6.85 -1.87 12.92
C ASN A 154 5.40 -1.54 12.55
N ASN A 155 4.91 -2.13 11.45
CA ASN A 155 3.55 -1.87 10.96
C ASN A 155 3.00 -3.06 10.14
N GLU A 156 1.68 -3.05 9.89
CA GLU A 156 0.98 -4.12 9.17
C GLU A 156 1.51 -4.30 7.73
N ILE A 157 1.72 -3.21 7.00
CA ILE A 157 2.20 -3.25 5.60
C ILE A 157 3.57 -3.95 5.51
N PHE A 158 4.45 -3.68 6.46
CA PHE A 158 5.74 -4.38 6.55
C PHE A 158 5.55 -5.86 6.88
N GLN A 159 4.66 -6.21 7.81
CA GLN A 159 4.37 -7.61 8.14
C GLN A 159 3.82 -8.38 6.93
N ARG A 160 2.96 -7.73 6.13
CA ARG A 160 2.48 -8.31 4.87
C ARG A 160 3.63 -8.51 3.87
N ALA A 161 4.53 -7.55 3.74
CA ALA A 161 5.70 -7.73 2.88
C ALA A 161 6.54 -8.93 3.33
N LEU A 162 6.78 -9.11 4.63
CA LEU A 162 7.51 -10.27 5.16
C LEU A 162 6.78 -11.59 4.87
N SER A 163 5.48 -11.66 5.08
CA SER A 163 4.69 -12.89 4.87
C SER A 163 4.68 -13.34 3.40
N HIS A 164 4.89 -12.41 2.47
CA HIS A 164 4.93 -12.69 1.02
C HIS A 164 6.37 -12.77 0.47
N ARG A 165 7.34 -13.08 1.29
CA ARG A 165 8.73 -13.17 0.84
C ARG A 165 8.95 -14.25 -0.23
N ASN A 166 8.29 -15.40 -0.09
CA ASN A 166 8.48 -16.57 -0.95
C ASN A 166 7.23 -16.91 -1.79
N GLN A 167 6.18 -16.11 -1.70
CA GLN A 167 4.92 -16.35 -2.40
C GLN A 167 4.28 -15.03 -2.81
N THR A 168 3.64 -15.01 -3.98
CA THR A 168 2.88 -13.83 -4.41
C THR A 168 1.69 -13.59 -3.50
N ASP A 169 1.28 -12.34 -3.37
CA ASP A 169 0.08 -11.93 -2.63
C ASP A 169 -1.22 -12.10 -3.45
N ALA A 170 -1.15 -12.86 -4.53
CA ALA A 170 -2.29 -13.23 -5.36
C ALA A 170 -3.14 -14.37 -4.74
N GLY A 171 -3.01 -14.59 -3.44
CA GLY A 171 -3.76 -15.59 -2.67
C GLY A 171 -5.24 -15.26 -2.60
N TRP A 172 -5.97 -15.62 -3.65
CA TRP A 172 -7.42 -15.56 -3.69
C TRP A 172 -7.99 -16.66 -2.80
N LEU A 173 -8.82 -16.27 -1.86
CA LEU A 173 -9.49 -17.21 -0.98
C LEU A 173 -10.73 -17.79 -1.70
N LEU A 174 -10.50 -18.46 -2.82
CA LEU A 174 -11.55 -19.07 -3.63
C LEU A 174 -12.25 -20.26 -2.92
N ASP A 175 -11.62 -20.80 -1.91
CA ASP A 175 -12.11 -21.88 -1.08
C ASP A 175 -13.00 -21.41 0.08
N ARG A 176 -13.07 -20.09 0.32
CA ARG A 176 -13.95 -19.52 1.35
C ARG A 176 -15.39 -19.49 0.88
N VAL A 177 -16.20 -20.29 1.51
CA VAL A 177 -17.67 -20.28 1.35
C VAL A 177 -18.26 -19.30 2.38
N ILE A 178 -19.05 -18.33 1.90
CA ILE A 178 -19.85 -17.48 2.80
C ILE A 178 -20.92 -18.36 3.45
N SER A 179 -20.96 -18.41 4.78
CA SER A 179 -22.00 -19.18 5.45
C SER A 179 -23.41 -18.65 5.11
N PRO A 180 -24.43 -19.48 4.98
CA PRO A 180 -25.80 -19.04 4.69
C PRO A 180 -26.30 -17.99 5.70
N LYS A 181 -25.90 -18.13 6.98
CA LYS A 181 -26.22 -17.18 8.04
C LYS A 181 -25.62 -15.80 7.75
N LEU A 182 -24.33 -15.74 7.40
CA LEU A 182 -23.67 -14.49 7.07
C LEU A 182 -24.22 -13.86 5.79
N ALA A 183 -24.57 -14.67 4.78
CA ALA A 183 -25.20 -14.18 3.56
C ALA A 183 -26.56 -13.56 3.82
N ALA A 184 -27.40 -14.18 4.68
CA ALA A 184 -28.68 -13.64 5.07
C ALA A 184 -28.56 -12.35 5.90
N GLU A 185 -27.59 -12.30 6.81
CA GLU A 185 -27.30 -11.13 7.64
C GLU A 185 -26.84 -9.93 6.80
N VAL A 186 -25.91 -10.15 5.85
CA VAL A 186 -25.43 -9.12 4.92
C VAL A 186 -26.52 -8.62 3.99
N ALA A 187 -27.40 -9.52 3.51
CA ALA A 187 -28.53 -9.15 2.64
C ALA A 187 -29.59 -8.25 3.31
N GLN A 188 -29.67 -8.31 4.65
CA GLN A 188 -30.60 -7.48 5.43
C GLN A 188 -30.05 -6.09 5.77
N HIS A 189 -28.73 -5.90 5.69
CA HIS A 189 -28.09 -4.64 6.04
C HIS A 189 -27.79 -3.81 4.78
N GLN A 190 -28.45 -2.66 4.67
CA GLN A 190 -28.06 -1.64 3.71
C GLN A 190 -26.97 -0.78 4.37
N TYR A 191 -25.77 -0.84 3.80
CA TYR A 191 -24.67 0.04 4.20
C TYR A 191 -24.60 1.19 3.20
N PRO A 192 -25.15 2.38 3.52
CA PRO A 192 -25.00 3.54 2.66
C PRO A 192 -23.51 3.86 2.52
N LEU A 193 -23.06 4.05 1.29
CA LEU A 193 -21.72 4.55 1.03
C LEU A 193 -21.71 6.06 1.27
N GLU A 194 -21.10 6.50 2.35
CA GLU A 194 -20.85 7.92 2.59
C GLU A 194 -19.57 8.32 1.85
N ILE A 195 -19.69 9.22 0.89
CA ILE A 195 -18.54 9.68 0.10
C ILE A 195 -17.91 10.88 0.80
N HIS A 196 -16.65 10.75 1.20
CA HIS A 196 -15.87 11.85 1.76
C HIS A 196 -15.41 12.81 0.65
N PRO A 197 -15.78 14.11 0.67
CA PRO A 197 -15.51 15.04 -0.43
C PRO A 197 -14.01 15.16 -0.79
N TYR A 198 -13.13 15.15 0.20
CA TYR A 198 -11.69 15.17 0.00
C TYR A 198 -11.21 13.93 -0.78
N LEU A 199 -11.67 12.74 -0.40
CA LEU A 199 -11.26 11.49 -1.08
C LEU A 199 -11.86 11.38 -2.48
N LEU A 200 -13.06 11.91 -2.70
CA LEU A 200 -13.64 12.03 -4.04
C LEU A 200 -12.80 12.96 -4.93
N GLN A 201 -12.27 14.04 -4.37
CA GLN A 201 -11.35 14.91 -5.11
C GLN A 201 -10.06 14.15 -5.50
N GLN A 202 -9.50 13.33 -4.61
CA GLN A 202 -8.32 12.51 -4.94
C GLN A 202 -8.64 11.52 -6.08
N LEU A 203 -9.82 10.91 -6.10
CA LEU A 203 -10.27 10.04 -7.20
C LEU A 203 -10.35 10.81 -8.53
N ARG A 204 -10.93 12.02 -8.52
CA ARG A 204 -11.00 12.87 -9.73
C ARG A 204 -9.61 13.19 -10.28
N GLU A 205 -8.65 13.45 -9.41
CA GLU A 205 -7.26 13.72 -9.79
C GLU A 205 -6.58 12.48 -10.37
N ILE A 206 -6.85 11.27 -9.83
CA ILE A 206 -6.40 10.00 -10.45
C ILE A 206 -6.94 9.88 -11.87
N CYS A 207 -8.26 10.08 -12.05
CA CYS A 207 -8.89 9.95 -13.36
C CYS A 207 -8.33 10.98 -14.37
N ALA A 208 -8.16 12.23 -13.93
CA ALA A 208 -7.59 13.28 -14.78
C ALA A 208 -6.15 12.94 -15.21
N GLU A 209 -5.31 12.47 -14.30
CA GLU A 209 -3.93 12.08 -14.62
C GLU A 209 -3.88 10.85 -15.54
N ALA A 210 -4.73 9.85 -15.31
CA ALA A 210 -4.84 8.69 -16.18
C ALA A 210 -5.23 9.11 -17.61
N GLN A 211 -6.23 9.98 -17.76
CA GLN A 211 -6.65 10.51 -19.06
C GLN A 211 -5.52 11.26 -19.79
N THR A 212 -4.72 12.07 -19.09
CA THR A 212 -3.58 12.76 -19.74
C THR A 212 -2.51 11.81 -20.26
N ARG A 213 -2.49 10.56 -19.77
CA ARG A 213 -1.58 9.50 -20.18
C ARG A 213 -2.20 8.51 -21.17
N GLY A 214 -3.46 8.74 -21.60
CA GLY A 214 -4.17 7.92 -22.56
C GLY A 214 -4.79 6.63 -21.99
N VAL A 215 -5.03 6.59 -20.68
CA VAL A 215 -5.68 5.45 -19.99
C VAL A 215 -7.20 5.58 -20.03
#